data_93f9ed76feafec94803028a9b0092776
#
_entry.id   93f9ed76feafec94803028a9b0092776
#
_cell.length_a   1.000
_cell.length_b   1.000
_cell.length_c   1.000
_cell.angle_alpha   90.00
_cell.angle_beta   90.00
_cell.angle_gamma   90.00
#
_symmetry.space_group_name_H-M   'P 1'
#
loop_
_entity.id
_entity.type
_entity.pdbx_description
1 polymer ?
#
loop_
_entity_poly.entity_id
_entity_poly.type
_entity_poly.pdbx_seq_one_letter_code
_entity_poly.pdbx_strand_id
1 'polypeptide(L)'
;MTMKISIGSDHAGFEQKQELAAYLKDKGYDVIDRGPDSDDRVDYPDYAAAVAHDVSNGVADRGVLVCGTGIGMALAADKIVGCRAANIINVQFAELCRQHNDANIITLSGRFVELDVNKQIVDTFLTTKFEGGRHAMRVKKIMDLDADVNTYR
;
A
#
# COMPACT_ATOMS: atom_id res chain seq x y z
N MET A 1 17.53 11.50 -2.99
CA MET A 1 16.16 11.99 -3.30
C MET A 1 15.16 11.44 -2.31
N THR A 2 14.21 12.24 -1.91
CA THR A 2 13.21 11.85 -0.93
C THR A 2 12.18 10.90 -1.55
N MET A 3 11.89 9.79 -0.85
CA MET A 3 10.86 8.86 -1.28
C MET A 3 9.47 9.51 -1.20
N LYS A 4 8.68 9.32 -2.25
CA LYS A 4 7.30 9.81 -2.34
C LYS A 4 6.32 8.71 -2.00
N ILE A 5 5.43 8.98 -1.05
CA ILE A 5 4.44 8.02 -0.54
C ILE A 5 3.04 8.55 -0.84
N SER A 6 2.27 7.80 -1.59
CA SER A 6 0.84 8.07 -1.77
C SER A 6 0.05 7.34 -0.68
N ILE A 7 -0.83 8.04 0.02
CA ILE A 7 -1.63 7.48 1.10
C ILE A 7 -3.11 7.78 0.91
N GLY A 8 -3.95 6.83 1.26
CA GLY A 8 -5.40 6.98 1.20
C GLY A 8 -6.08 6.01 2.15
N SER A 9 -7.37 6.25 2.40
CA SER A 9 -8.18 5.40 3.25
C SER A 9 -9.64 5.44 2.82
N ASP A 10 -10.48 4.65 3.51
CA ASP A 10 -11.91 4.88 3.58
C ASP A 10 -12.25 5.55 4.92
N HIS A 11 -13.56 5.62 5.24
CA HIS A 11 -14.01 6.22 6.51
C HIS A 11 -13.51 5.44 7.73
N ALA A 12 -13.41 4.11 7.65
CA ALA A 12 -12.94 3.28 8.77
C ALA A 12 -11.45 3.43 9.03
N GLY A 13 -10.67 3.76 8.02
CA GLY A 13 -9.23 3.97 8.13
C GLY A 13 -8.82 5.43 8.26
N PHE A 14 -9.78 6.36 8.28
CA PHE A 14 -9.49 7.80 8.20
C PHE A 14 -8.60 8.29 9.34
N GLU A 15 -8.94 7.97 10.59
CA GLU A 15 -8.15 8.44 11.74
C GLU A 15 -6.70 7.97 11.67
N GLN A 16 -6.48 6.68 11.41
CA GLN A 16 -5.13 6.15 11.27
C GLN A 16 -4.41 6.72 10.05
N LYS A 17 -5.11 6.93 8.93
CA LYS A 17 -4.51 7.56 7.76
C LYS A 17 -3.98 8.96 8.09
N GLN A 18 -4.74 9.76 8.82
CA GLN A 18 -4.31 11.09 9.24
C GLN A 18 -3.05 11.03 10.11
N GLU A 19 -3.03 10.14 11.08
CA GLU A 19 -1.87 9.97 11.97
C GLU A 19 -0.65 9.44 11.22
N LEU A 20 -0.84 8.47 10.32
CA LEU A 20 0.26 7.91 9.52
C LEU A 20 0.81 8.94 8.54
N ALA A 21 -0.04 9.75 7.91
CA ALA A 21 0.41 10.81 7.01
C ALA A 21 1.28 11.84 7.75
N ALA A 22 0.85 12.27 8.95
CA ALA A 22 1.64 13.18 9.78
C ALA A 22 2.97 12.55 10.21
N TYR A 23 2.94 11.30 10.65
CA TYR A 23 4.12 10.52 11.05
C TYR A 23 5.15 10.44 9.92
N LEU A 24 4.71 10.15 8.70
CA LEU A 24 5.59 10.03 7.53
C LEU A 24 6.18 11.39 7.13
N LYS A 25 5.40 12.46 7.20
CA LYS A 25 5.88 13.82 6.94
C LYS A 25 6.97 14.21 7.95
N ASP A 26 6.76 13.91 9.22
CA ASP A 26 7.73 14.20 10.29
C ASP A 26 9.03 13.42 10.09
N LYS A 27 8.98 12.25 9.48
CA LYS A 27 10.16 11.47 9.12
C LYS A 27 10.88 11.95 7.86
N GLY A 28 10.33 12.93 7.16
CA GLY A 28 10.95 13.52 5.97
C GLY A 28 10.51 12.92 4.64
N TYR A 29 9.52 12.05 4.63
CA TYR A 29 8.94 11.54 3.38
C TYR A 29 8.09 12.61 2.71
N ASP A 30 8.03 12.58 1.38
CA ASP A 30 7.12 13.39 0.58
C ASP A 30 5.78 12.65 0.47
N VAL A 31 4.75 13.15 1.17
CA VAL A 31 3.47 12.45 1.29
C VAL A 31 2.41 13.11 0.41
N ILE A 32 1.79 12.30 -0.45
CA ILE A 32 0.64 12.68 -1.27
C ILE A 32 -0.59 12.04 -0.62
N ASP A 33 -1.45 12.85 -0.01
CA ASP A 33 -2.68 12.37 0.62
C ASP A 33 -3.82 12.42 -0.40
N ARG A 34 -4.34 11.25 -0.78
CA ARG A 34 -5.45 11.12 -1.74
C ARG A 34 -6.82 11.12 -1.08
N GLY A 35 -6.86 11.32 0.22
CA GLY A 35 -8.13 11.44 0.95
C GLY A 35 -8.64 10.13 1.54
N PRO A 36 -9.87 10.17 2.05
CA PRO A 36 -10.75 11.32 2.10
C PRO A 36 -10.31 12.40 3.11
N ASP A 37 -11.04 13.52 3.11
CA ASP A 37 -10.75 14.65 4.02
C ASP A 37 -11.60 14.60 5.30
N SER A 38 -12.47 13.61 5.41
CA SER A 38 -13.35 13.40 6.57
C SER A 38 -13.59 11.92 6.79
N ASP A 39 -14.25 11.60 7.91
CA ASP A 39 -14.69 10.25 8.24
C ASP A 39 -16.10 9.92 7.72
N ASP A 40 -16.63 10.74 6.84
CA ASP A 40 -17.91 10.43 6.16
C ASP A 40 -17.77 9.16 5.33
N ARG A 41 -18.85 8.39 5.27
CA ARG A 41 -18.89 7.10 4.57
C ARG A 41 -18.52 7.26 3.09
N VAL A 42 -17.53 6.50 2.64
CA VAL A 42 -17.05 6.46 1.25
C VAL A 42 -16.77 5.02 0.83
N ASP A 43 -16.63 4.81 -0.46
CA ASP A 43 -16.29 3.51 -1.03
C ASP A 43 -14.78 3.34 -1.14
N TYR A 44 -14.23 2.33 -0.46
CA TYR A 44 -12.80 2.11 -0.40
C TYR A 44 -12.13 1.91 -1.78
N PRO A 45 -12.76 1.28 -2.81
CA PRO A 45 -12.09 1.07 -4.09
C PRO A 45 -11.69 2.37 -4.79
N ASP A 46 -12.43 3.46 -4.61
CA ASP A 46 -12.10 4.75 -5.20
C ASP A 46 -10.75 5.27 -4.71
N TYR A 47 -10.51 5.14 -3.41
CA TYR A 47 -9.25 5.59 -2.80
C TYR A 47 -8.10 4.62 -3.03
N ALA A 48 -8.40 3.32 -3.07
CA ALA A 48 -7.42 2.32 -3.46
C ALA A 48 -6.91 2.57 -4.87
N ALA A 49 -7.82 2.85 -5.81
CA ALA A 49 -7.46 3.14 -7.20
C ALA A 49 -6.63 4.42 -7.31
N ALA A 50 -6.97 5.47 -6.57
CA ALA A 50 -6.22 6.73 -6.61
C ALA A 50 -4.75 6.53 -6.21
N VAL A 51 -4.50 5.84 -5.09
CA VAL A 51 -3.14 5.52 -4.63
C VAL A 51 -2.44 4.57 -5.59
N ALA A 52 -3.13 3.53 -6.05
CA ALA A 52 -2.57 2.56 -6.98
C ALA A 52 -2.15 3.20 -8.31
N HIS A 53 -2.93 4.13 -8.85
CA HIS A 53 -2.55 4.88 -10.06
C HIS A 53 -1.32 5.74 -9.83
N ASP A 54 -1.16 6.35 -8.66
CA ASP A 54 0.05 7.11 -8.35
C ASP A 54 1.29 6.22 -8.40
N VAL A 55 1.22 5.02 -7.83
CA VAL A 55 2.33 4.06 -7.85
C VAL A 55 2.56 3.51 -9.25
N SER A 56 1.51 3.11 -9.94
CA SER A 56 1.58 2.57 -11.31
C SER A 56 2.19 3.57 -12.30
N ASN A 57 1.86 4.84 -12.16
CA ASN A 57 2.32 5.90 -13.06
C ASN A 57 3.65 6.55 -12.64
N GLY A 58 4.26 6.07 -11.56
CA GLY A 58 5.54 6.62 -11.08
C GLY A 58 5.42 7.99 -10.40
N VAL A 59 4.21 8.42 -10.05
CA VAL A 59 3.97 9.65 -9.28
C VAL A 59 4.42 9.47 -7.84
N ALA A 60 4.25 8.26 -7.31
CA ALA A 60 4.73 7.86 -5.99
C ALA A 60 5.59 6.60 -6.08
N ASP A 61 6.54 6.48 -5.17
CA ASP A 61 7.41 5.30 -5.07
C ASP A 61 6.74 4.14 -4.35
N ARG A 62 5.87 4.44 -3.40
CA ARG A 62 5.14 3.46 -2.56
C ARG A 62 3.75 3.97 -2.26
N GLY A 63 2.85 3.03 -1.98
CA GLY A 63 1.49 3.32 -1.55
C GLY A 63 1.19 2.74 -0.18
N VAL A 64 0.38 3.47 0.60
CA VAL A 64 -0.15 3.04 1.90
C VAL A 64 -1.65 3.27 1.90
N LEU A 65 -2.42 2.22 2.16
CA LEU A 65 -3.88 2.25 2.16
C LEU A 65 -4.40 1.72 3.50
N VAL A 66 -5.42 2.36 4.04
CA VAL A 66 -6.04 1.94 5.30
C VAL A 66 -7.55 1.84 5.14
N CYS A 67 -8.12 0.70 5.52
CA CYS A 67 -9.56 0.55 5.67
C CYS A 67 -9.85 -0.25 6.95
N GLY A 68 -11.05 -0.76 7.13
CA GLY A 68 -11.36 -1.52 8.36
C GLY A 68 -10.44 -2.70 8.59
N THR A 69 -10.20 -3.51 7.56
CA THR A 69 -9.34 -4.71 7.62
C THR A 69 -8.08 -4.58 6.75
N GLY A 70 -8.10 -3.73 5.75
CA GLY A 70 -7.09 -3.65 4.70
C GLY A 70 -7.34 -4.62 3.54
N ILE A 71 -8.25 -5.57 3.68
CA ILE A 71 -8.47 -6.64 2.70
C ILE A 71 -9.01 -6.07 1.38
N GLY A 72 -10.08 -5.29 1.44
CA GLY A 72 -10.69 -4.70 0.25
C GLY A 72 -9.77 -3.75 -0.47
N MET A 73 -8.96 -2.99 0.27
CA MET A 73 -7.94 -2.10 -0.31
C MET A 73 -6.92 -2.88 -1.15
N ALA A 74 -6.46 -4.03 -0.65
CA ALA A 74 -5.52 -4.88 -1.38
C ALA A 74 -6.16 -5.44 -2.65
N LEU A 75 -7.39 -5.95 -2.55
CA LEU A 75 -8.10 -6.49 -3.70
C LEU A 75 -8.26 -5.45 -4.81
N ALA A 76 -8.65 -4.23 -4.45
CA ALA A 76 -8.86 -3.15 -5.40
C ALA A 76 -7.53 -2.66 -6.01
N ALA A 77 -6.52 -2.43 -5.19
CA ALA A 77 -5.21 -1.95 -5.66
C ALA A 77 -4.55 -2.94 -6.63
N ASP A 78 -4.68 -4.25 -6.37
CA ASP A 78 -4.10 -5.28 -7.23
C ASP A 78 -4.77 -5.40 -8.61
N LYS A 79 -5.91 -4.74 -8.81
CA LYS A 79 -6.53 -4.64 -10.14
C LYS A 79 -5.85 -3.61 -11.04
N ILE A 80 -5.01 -2.75 -10.50
CA ILE A 80 -4.30 -1.72 -11.27
C ILE A 80 -2.95 -2.28 -11.72
N VAL A 81 -2.69 -2.19 -13.03
CA VAL A 81 -1.44 -2.68 -13.64
C VAL A 81 -0.22 -2.09 -12.93
N GLY A 82 0.75 -2.94 -12.65
CA GLY A 82 2.00 -2.53 -12.00
C GLY A 82 1.95 -2.50 -10.47
N CYS A 83 0.80 -2.76 -9.87
CA CYS A 83 0.65 -2.74 -8.42
C CYS A 83 0.77 -4.15 -7.81
N ARG A 84 1.55 -4.24 -6.74
CA ARG A 84 1.71 -5.42 -5.89
C ARG A 84 1.36 -5.00 -4.48
N ALA A 85 0.06 -5.04 -4.17
CA ALA A 85 -0.46 -4.65 -2.87
C ALA A 85 -0.60 -5.85 -1.95
N ALA A 86 -0.09 -5.73 -0.75
CA ALA A 86 -0.16 -6.78 0.27
C ALA A 86 -0.87 -6.27 1.52
N ASN A 87 -1.83 -7.05 2.02
CA ASN A 87 -2.51 -6.75 3.28
C ASN A 87 -1.67 -7.24 4.46
N ILE A 88 -1.15 -6.32 5.26
CA ILE A 88 -0.15 -6.60 6.29
C ILE A 88 -0.68 -6.25 7.67
N ILE A 89 -0.63 -7.21 8.58
CA ILE A 89 -1.13 -7.07 9.95
C ILE A 89 -0.05 -7.22 11.03
N ASN A 90 1.20 -7.52 10.64
CA ASN A 90 2.32 -7.62 11.57
C ASN A 90 3.63 -7.22 10.89
N VAL A 91 4.63 -6.93 11.71
CA VAL A 91 5.94 -6.44 11.25
C VAL A 91 6.70 -7.49 10.44
N GLN A 92 6.61 -8.76 10.83
CA GLN A 92 7.29 -9.84 10.12
C GLN A 92 6.83 -9.94 8.66
N PHE A 93 5.53 -9.85 8.44
CA PHE A 93 4.98 -9.91 7.07
C PHE A 93 5.27 -8.63 6.29
N ALA A 94 5.41 -7.49 6.96
CA ALA A 94 5.87 -6.26 6.32
C ALA A 94 7.28 -6.42 5.73
N GLU A 95 8.18 -7.06 6.48
CA GLU A 95 9.52 -7.37 6.01
C GLU A 95 9.49 -8.34 4.84
N LEU A 96 8.75 -9.46 5.00
CA LEU A 96 8.70 -10.53 3.99
C LEU A 96 8.04 -10.06 2.68
N CYS A 97 7.02 -9.24 2.71
CA CYS A 97 6.37 -8.74 1.50
C CYS A 97 7.32 -7.87 0.65
N ARG A 98 8.29 -7.23 1.28
CA ARG A 98 9.36 -6.51 0.59
C ARG A 98 10.44 -7.46 0.09
N GLN A 99 11.00 -8.27 0.98
CA GLN A 99 12.11 -9.17 0.66
C GLN A 99 11.77 -10.17 -0.44
N HIS A 100 10.58 -10.74 -0.41
CA HIS A 100 10.18 -11.84 -1.30
C HIS A 100 9.30 -11.40 -2.47
N ASN A 101 8.41 -10.43 -2.26
CA ASN A 101 7.37 -10.10 -3.24
C ASN A 101 7.55 -8.74 -3.89
N ASP A 102 8.51 -7.94 -3.42
CA ASP A 102 8.71 -6.56 -3.89
C ASP A 102 7.38 -5.78 -3.88
N ALA A 103 6.59 -5.95 -2.84
CA ALA A 103 5.33 -5.23 -2.70
C ALA A 103 5.58 -3.72 -2.75
N ASN A 104 4.83 -3.01 -3.58
CA ASN A 104 4.96 -1.55 -3.70
C ASN A 104 3.80 -0.80 -3.04
N ILE A 105 2.80 -1.51 -2.58
CA ILE A 105 1.69 -0.97 -1.79
C ILE A 105 1.44 -1.89 -0.61
N ILE A 106 1.23 -1.32 0.58
CA ILE A 106 0.69 -2.07 1.71
C ILE A 106 -0.70 -1.57 2.07
N THR A 107 -1.53 -2.49 2.53
CA THR A 107 -2.84 -2.17 3.04
C THR A 107 -2.94 -2.58 4.51
N LEU A 108 -3.53 -1.72 5.31
CA LEU A 108 -3.50 -1.78 6.76
C LEU A 108 -4.92 -1.81 7.34
N SER A 109 -5.05 -2.44 8.51
CA SER A 109 -6.29 -2.47 9.26
C SER A 109 -6.36 -1.32 10.25
N GLY A 110 -7.33 -0.44 10.08
CA GLY A 110 -7.59 0.64 11.02
C GLY A 110 -8.40 0.19 12.23
N ARG A 111 -9.19 -0.89 12.09
CA ARG A 111 -10.06 -1.39 13.17
C ARG A 111 -9.42 -2.44 14.07
N PHE A 112 -8.57 -3.29 13.51
CA PHE A 112 -8.08 -4.49 14.21
C PHE A 112 -6.59 -4.46 14.53
N VAL A 113 -5.85 -3.45 14.08
CA VAL A 113 -4.43 -3.28 14.36
C VAL A 113 -4.21 -1.90 14.97
N GLU A 114 -3.50 -1.87 16.09
CA GLU A 114 -3.18 -0.63 16.79
C GLU A 114 -2.29 0.28 15.94
N LEU A 115 -2.44 1.59 16.11
CA LEU A 115 -1.70 2.59 15.36
C LEU A 115 -0.18 2.41 15.49
N ASP A 116 0.32 2.13 16.71
CA ASP A 116 1.76 1.94 16.93
C ASP A 116 2.31 0.74 16.17
N VAL A 117 1.52 -0.33 16.05
CA VAL A 117 1.90 -1.50 15.25
C VAL A 117 1.90 -1.14 13.78
N ASN A 118 0.88 -0.42 13.29
CA ASN A 118 0.84 0.03 11.91
C ASN A 118 1.99 0.99 11.58
N LYS A 119 2.42 1.84 12.49
CA LYS A 119 3.63 2.67 12.31
C LYS A 119 4.87 1.80 12.11
N GLN A 120 5.06 0.76 12.92
CA GLN A 120 6.18 -0.18 12.77
C GLN A 120 6.11 -0.94 11.45
N ILE A 121 4.91 -1.35 11.04
CA ILE A 121 4.68 -2.01 9.74
C ILE A 121 5.11 -1.09 8.60
N VAL A 122 4.67 0.17 8.62
CA VAL A 122 5.02 1.14 7.58
C VAL A 122 6.52 1.40 7.55
N ASP A 123 7.16 1.59 8.71
CA ASP A 123 8.62 1.79 8.79
C ASP A 123 9.36 0.61 8.16
N THR A 124 8.99 -0.61 8.52
CA THR A 124 9.62 -1.82 7.98
C THR A 124 9.40 -1.93 6.48
N PHE A 125 8.19 -1.67 6.01
CA PHE A 125 7.87 -1.68 4.57
C PHE A 125 8.72 -0.66 3.78
N LEU A 126 8.89 0.55 4.30
CA LEU A 126 9.61 1.61 3.59
C LEU A 126 11.13 1.46 3.62
N THR A 127 11.68 0.69 4.55
CA THR A 127 13.13 0.55 4.75
C THR A 127 13.69 -0.82 4.34
N THR A 128 12.84 -1.79 4.04
CA THR A 128 13.28 -3.14 3.64
C THR A 128 13.45 -3.23 2.14
N LYS A 129 14.59 -3.75 1.69
CA LYS A 129 14.90 -3.92 0.27
C LYS A 129 14.40 -5.26 -0.25
N PHE A 130 14.12 -5.30 -1.55
CA PHE A 130 13.85 -6.55 -2.25
C PHE A 130 15.15 -7.37 -2.33
N GLU A 131 15.08 -8.65 -1.99
CA GLU A 131 16.25 -9.54 -2.04
C GLU A 131 16.65 -9.93 -3.45
N GLY A 132 15.73 -9.90 -4.42
CA GLY A 132 15.99 -10.39 -5.78
C GLY A 132 16.23 -11.90 -5.80
N GLY A 133 17.32 -12.32 -6.46
CA GLY A 133 17.68 -13.73 -6.54
C GLY A 133 16.53 -14.61 -7.04
N ARG A 134 16.23 -15.70 -6.34
CA ARG A 134 15.15 -16.62 -6.70
C ARG A 134 13.76 -15.98 -6.70
N HIS A 135 13.59 -14.88 -5.98
CA HIS A 135 12.31 -14.16 -5.89
C HIS A 135 12.03 -13.33 -7.15
N ALA A 136 13.06 -12.85 -7.84
CA ALA A 136 12.92 -11.97 -9.00
C ALA A 136 12.07 -12.59 -10.11
N MET A 137 12.31 -13.87 -10.43
CA MET A 137 11.54 -14.57 -11.48
C MET A 137 10.08 -14.75 -11.07
N ARG A 138 9.81 -14.99 -9.79
CA ARG A 138 8.44 -15.15 -9.29
C ARG A 138 7.68 -13.82 -9.35
N VAL A 139 8.33 -12.72 -8.97
CA VAL A 139 7.74 -11.38 -9.09
C VAL A 139 7.48 -11.04 -10.55
N LYS A 140 8.43 -11.35 -11.45
CA LYS A 140 8.22 -11.15 -12.89
C LYS A 140 6.99 -11.90 -13.39
N LYS A 141 6.80 -13.15 -12.98
CA LYS A 141 5.61 -13.93 -13.36
C LYS A 141 4.30 -13.31 -12.86
N ILE A 142 4.30 -12.74 -11.65
CA ILE A 142 3.15 -11.99 -11.15
C ILE A 142 2.88 -10.78 -12.07
N MET A 143 3.92 -10.04 -12.45
CA MET A 143 3.76 -8.86 -13.30
C MET A 143 3.36 -9.19 -14.72
N ASP A 144 3.78 -10.33 -15.24
CA ASP A 144 3.38 -10.81 -16.58
C ASP A 144 1.86 -11.06 -16.66
N LEU A 145 1.20 -11.35 -15.53
CA LEU A 145 -0.25 -11.51 -15.47
C LEU A 145 -1.02 -10.22 -15.79
N ASP A 146 -0.42 -9.07 -15.61
CA ASP A 146 -1.04 -7.79 -16.00
C ASP A 146 -1.33 -7.74 -17.50
N ALA A 147 -0.49 -8.35 -18.33
CA ALA A 147 -0.68 -8.41 -19.78
C ALA A 147 -1.77 -9.40 -20.19
N ASP A 148 -2.11 -10.37 -19.33
CA ASP A 148 -3.03 -11.47 -19.65
C ASP A 148 -4.49 -11.18 -19.23
N VAL A 149 -4.79 -9.95 -18.83
CA VAL A 149 -6.12 -9.56 -18.31
C VAL A 149 -7.27 -9.97 -19.23
N ASN A 150 -7.05 -10.02 -20.52
CA ASN A 150 -8.08 -10.37 -21.50
C ASN A 150 -8.10 -11.85 -21.88
N THR A 151 -7.15 -12.64 -21.40
CA THR A 151 -7.01 -14.06 -21.81
C THR A 151 -7.98 -14.97 -21.05
N TYR A 152 -8.45 -14.56 -19.88
CA TYR A 152 -9.28 -15.35 -18.99
C TYR A 152 -10.73 -14.89 -18.88
N ARG A 153 -11.16 -14.02 -19.78
CA ARG A 153 -12.54 -13.52 -19.85
C ARG A 153 -13.38 -14.28 -20.86
#